data_c23d34e55b850a630b996e2ee2e1fe98
#
_entry.id   c23d34e55b850a630b996e2ee2e1fe98
#
_cell.length_a   1.000
_cell.length_b   1.000
_cell.length_c   1.000
_cell.angle_alpha   90.00
_cell.angle_beta   90.00
_cell.angle_gamma   90.00
#
_symmetry.space_group_name_H-M   'P 1'
#
loop_
_entity.id
_entity.type
_entity.pdbx_description
1 polymer ?
#
loop_
_entity_poly.entity_id
_entity_poly.type
_entity_poly.pdbx_seq_one_letter_code
_entity_poly.pdbx_strand_id
1 'polypeptide(L)'
;MRLPTLLPIALLIAVCAAGVAACERVASTTITHAVEDGVRNDKSWVRLWKDRARFECVASNSGACWVVVFVTECPGPACKVRVLRDLRLSAGQASDVLHLPPDFHYCLSHDARPVAPACANV
;
A
#
# COMPACT_ATOMS: atom_id res chain seq x y z
N MET A 1 -5.79 39.45 30.12
CA MET A 1 -4.50 38.84 30.23
C MET A 1 -4.42 37.40 29.79
N ARG A 2 -5.53 36.73 29.54
CA ARG A 2 -5.58 35.34 29.15
C ARG A 2 -5.75 35.12 27.66
N LEU A 3 -6.08 36.14 26.94
CA LEU A 3 -6.24 36.11 25.49
C LEU A 3 -4.95 35.72 24.76
N PRO A 4 -3.74 36.18 25.15
CA PRO A 4 -2.52 35.77 24.47
C PRO A 4 -2.20 34.28 24.58
N THR A 5 -2.69 33.65 25.65
CA THR A 5 -2.47 32.23 25.84
C THR A 5 -3.42 31.37 25.01
N LEU A 6 -4.58 31.87 24.71
CA LEU A 6 -5.57 31.17 23.90
C LEU A 6 -5.24 31.21 22.41
N LEU A 7 -4.66 32.31 21.95
CA LEU A 7 -4.29 32.47 20.54
C LEU A 7 -3.36 31.39 20.00
N PRO A 8 -2.28 31.02 20.70
CA PRO A 8 -1.42 29.93 20.21
C PRO A 8 -2.15 28.58 20.13
N ILE A 9 -3.04 28.33 21.07
CA ILE A 9 -3.83 27.11 21.05
C ILE A 9 -4.78 27.06 19.85
N ALA A 10 -5.41 28.17 19.56
CA ALA A 10 -6.30 28.27 18.40
C ALA A 10 -5.52 28.07 17.09
N LEU A 11 -4.33 28.61 16.98
CA LEU A 11 -3.47 28.42 15.83
C LEU A 11 -3.05 26.97 15.65
N LEU A 12 -2.71 26.28 16.75
CA LEU A 12 -2.36 24.86 16.71
C LEU A 12 -3.54 24.00 16.21
N ILE A 13 -4.73 24.30 16.66
CA ILE A 13 -5.93 23.59 16.22
C ILE A 13 -6.16 23.80 14.72
N ALA A 14 -5.98 25.01 14.23
CA ALA A 14 -6.12 25.29 12.81
C ALA A 14 -5.10 24.54 11.95
N VAL A 15 -3.84 24.45 12.41
CA VAL A 15 -2.81 23.69 11.73
C VAL A 15 -3.12 22.20 11.71
N CYS A 16 -3.62 21.65 12.81
CA CYS A 16 -4.04 20.25 12.85
C CYS A 16 -5.18 19.97 11.89
N ALA A 17 -6.17 20.86 11.81
CA ALA A 17 -7.29 20.71 10.89
C ALA A 17 -6.82 20.70 9.43
N ALA A 18 -5.88 21.56 9.08
CA ALA A 18 -5.32 21.59 7.73
C ALA A 18 -4.50 20.31 7.43
N GLY A 19 -3.82 19.77 8.44
CA GLY A 19 -3.03 18.55 8.30
C GLY A 19 -3.89 17.29 8.13
N VAL A 20 -5.09 17.26 8.70
CA VAL A 20 -5.98 16.10 8.62
C VAL A 20 -6.35 15.79 7.17
N ALA A 21 -6.59 16.78 6.34
CA ALA A 21 -6.94 16.57 4.94
C ALA A 21 -5.83 15.80 4.18
N ALA A 22 -4.56 16.04 4.50
CA ALA A 22 -3.46 15.32 3.91
C ALA A 22 -3.37 13.88 4.44
N CYS A 23 -3.68 13.64 5.71
CA CYS A 23 -3.64 12.32 6.31
C CYS A 23 -4.72 11.40 5.77
N GLU A 24 -5.88 11.92 5.40
CA GLU A 24 -6.99 11.13 4.86
C GLU A 24 -6.66 10.42 3.54
N ARG A 25 -5.61 10.84 2.85
CA ARG A 25 -5.19 10.24 1.59
C ARG A 25 -4.33 9.00 1.77
N VAL A 26 -3.98 8.68 3.00
CA VAL A 26 -3.13 7.53 3.29
C VAL A 26 -4.00 6.37 3.74
N ALA A 27 -3.88 5.26 3.05
CA ALA A 27 -4.49 4.00 3.45
C ALA A 27 -3.40 3.01 3.78
N SER A 28 -3.62 2.20 4.81
CA SER A 28 -2.69 1.15 5.19
C SER A 28 -3.42 -0.19 5.24
N THR A 29 -2.81 -1.21 4.67
CA THR A 29 -3.34 -2.56 4.67
C THR A 29 -2.29 -3.51 5.18
N THR A 30 -2.67 -4.37 6.12
CA THR A 30 -1.85 -5.47 6.59
C THR A 30 -2.40 -6.76 6.05
N ILE A 31 -1.56 -7.52 5.37
CA ILE A 31 -1.92 -8.85 4.87
C ILE A 31 -1.21 -9.87 5.74
N THR A 32 -1.98 -10.69 6.44
CA THR A 32 -1.45 -11.72 7.32
C THR A 32 -2.13 -13.04 6.99
N HIS A 33 -1.33 -14.04 6.74
CA HIS A 33 -1.80 -15.40 6.57
C HIS A 33 -1.19 -16.27 7.66
N ALA A 34 -2.05 -16.90 8.46
CA ALA A 34 -1.63 -17.83 9.49
C ALA A 34 -2.38 -19.14 9.30
N VAL A 35 -1.66 -20.25 9.38
CA VAL A 35 -2.24 -21.58 9.32
C VAL A 35 -2.13 -22.21 10.71
N GLU A 36 -3.20 -22.81 11.20
CA GLU A 36 -3.30 -23.34 12.58
C GLU A 36 -2.24 -24.37 12.91
N ASP A 37 -1.77 -25.12 11.92
CA ASP A 37 -0.71 -26.11 12.13
C ASP A 37 0.68 -25.48 12.22
N GLY A 38 0.78 -24.17 12.16
CA GLY A 38 2.03 -23.45 12.29
C GLY A 38 2.94 -23.54 11.08
N VAL A 39 2.46 -24.08 9.98
CA VAL A 39 3.25 -24.26 8.77
C VAL A 39 3.49 -22.95 8.05
N ARG A 40 2.55 -22.02 8.12
CA ARG A 40 2.67 -20.72 7.44
C ARG A 40 2.63 -19.58 8.44
N ASN A 41 3.53 -18.65 8.24
CA ASN A 41 3.56 -17.40 8.99
C ASN A 41 3.95 -16.27 8.03
N ASP A 42 3.00 -15.90 7.17
CA ASP A 42 3.20 -14.88 6.17
C ASP A 42 2.64 -13.57 6.67
N LYS A 43 3.42 -12.49 6.55
CA LYS A 43 2.98 -11.17 6.96
C LYS A 43 3.62 -10.12 6.07
N SER A 44 2.81 -9.19 5.61
CA SER A 44 3.27 -8.05 4.84
C SER A 44 2.45 -6.82 5.16
N TRP A 45 3.03 -5.65 4.93
CA TRP A 45 2.38 -4.37 5.08
C TRP A 45 2.30 -3.70 3.73
N VAL A 46 1.16 -3.09 3.44
CA VAL A 46 0.96 -2.27 2.26
C VAL A 46 0.44 -0.92 2.71
N ARG A 47 1.12 0.12 2.31
CA ARG A 47 0.70 1.49 2.58
C ARG A 47 0.51 2.20 1.25
N LEU A 48 -0.67 2.74 1.05
CA LEU A 48 -1.06 3.34 -0.21
C LEU A 48 -1.25 4.84 -0.07
N TRP A 49 -0.74 5.58 -1.03
CA TRP A 49 -1.02 7.00 -1.24
C TRP A 49 -1.62 7.17 -2.63
N LYS A 50 -1.99 8.39 -2.96
CA LYS A 50 -2.60 8.67 -4.26
C LYS A 50 -1.69 8.33 -5.44
N ASP A 51 -0.39 8.58 -5.30
CA ASP A 51 0.58 8.48 -6.38
C ASP A 51 1.78 7.58 -6.05
N ARG A 52 1.71 6.85 -4.95
CA ARG A 52 2.80 5.98 -4.53
C ARG A 52 2.30 4.89 -3.60
N ALA A 53 3.13 3.88 -3.41
CA ALA A 53 2.85 2.78 -2.51
C ALA A 53 4.15 2.32 -1.84
N ARG A 54 4.03 1.83 -0.62
CA ARG A 54 5.14 1.18 0.08
C ARG A 54 4.72 -0.24 0.42
N PHE A 55 5.56 -1.18 0.02
CA PHE A 55 5.37 -2.60 0.30
C PHE A 55 6.47 -3.08 1.22
N GLU A 56 6.11 -3.80 2.27
CA GLU A 56 7.05 -4.37 3.21
C GLU A 56 6.76 -5.85 3.41
N CYS A 57 7.75 -6.68 3.14
CA CYS A 57 7.68 -8.11 3.38
C CYS A 57 8.24 -8.39 4.77
N VAL A 58 7.36 -8.63 5.76
CA VAL A 58 7.79 -8.83 7.15
C VAL A 58 8.26 -10.27 7.35
N ALA A 59 7.43 -11.22 6.94
CA ALA A 59 7.73 -12.64 7.05
C ALA A 59 7.06 -13.39 5.91
N SER A 60 7.70 -14.43 5.42
CA SER A 60 7.13 -15.29 4.40
C SER A 60 7.76 -16.67 4.49
N ASN A 61 6.95 -17.70 4.46
CA ASN A 61 7.45 -19.08 4.49
C ASN A 61 8.30 -19.41 3.28
N SER A 62 8.03 -18.81 2.14
CA SER A 62 8.85 -18.97 0.93
C SER A 62 10.14 -18.15 0.99
N GLY A 63 10.25 -17.23 1.96
CA GLY A 63 11.37 -16.31 2.07
C GLY A 63 11.19 -15.03 1.26
N ALA A 64 10.10 -14.89 0.52
CA ALA A 64 9.87 -13.73 -0.33
C ALA A 64 8.41 -13.34 -0.40
N CYS A 65 8.19 -12.08 -0.79
CA CYS A 65 6.90 -11.57 -1.18
C CYS A 65 7.01 -11.04 -2.61
N TRP A 66 6.02 -11.33 -3.44
CA TRP A 66 5.96 -10.84 -4.81
C TRP A 66 4.87 -9.80 -4.91
N VAL A 67 5.18 -8.68 -5.54
CA VAL A 67 4.24 -7.57 -5.75
C VAL A 67 4.23 -7.21 -7.22
N VAL A 68 3.03 -7.13 -7.79
CA VAL A 68 2.83 -6.62 -9.14
C VAL A 68 1.91 -5.41 -9.04
N VAL A 69 2.39 -4.26 -9.50
CA VAL A 69 1.62 -3.02 -9.55
C VAL A 69 1.22 -2.78 -10.99
N PHE A 70 -0.05 -2.52 -11.23
CA PHE A 70 -0.56 -2.45 -12.59
C PHE A 70 -1.72 -1.46 -12.70
N VAL A 71 -2.05 -1.12 -13.94
CA VAL A 71 -3.28 -0.41 -14.30
C VAL A 71 -4.04 -1.23 -15.33
N THR A 72 -5.35 -1.03 -15.35
CA THR A 72 -6.21 -1.62 -16.36
C THR A 72 -6.63 -0.53 -17.33
N GLU A 73 -6.40 -0.76 -18.61
CA GLU A 73 -6.75 0.17 -19.69
C GLU A 73 -7.83 -0.47 -20.55
N CYS A 74 -8.94 0.24 -20.73
CA CYS A 74 -10.09 -0.27 -21.48
C CYS A 74 -10.40 0.67 -22.63
N PRO A 75 -9.62 0.63 -23.73
CA PRO A 75 -9.85 1.52 -24.88
C PRO A 75 -11.11 1.18 -25.68
N GLY A 76 -11.70 0.02 -25.43
CA GLY A 76 -12.90 -0.45 -26.09
C GLY A 76 -13.59 -1.50 -25.22
N PRO A 77 -14.29 -2.47 -25.80
CA PRO A 77 -14.94 -3.54 -25.03
C PRO A 77 -13.95 -4.49 -24.37
N ALA A 78 -12.69 -4.51 -24.81
CA ALA A 78 -11.65 -5.34 -24.24
C ALA A 78 -10.72 -4.49 -23.36
N CYS A 79 -10.43 -4.98 -22.16
CA CYS A 79 -9.50 -4.33 -21.24
C CYS A 79 -8.13 -4.98 -21.33
N LYS A 80 -7.09 -4.17 -21.13
CA LYS A 80 -5.70 -4.61 -21.11
C LYS A 80 -5.08 -4.26 -19.78
N VAL A 81 -4.20 -5.13 -19.29
CA VAL A 81 -3.42 -4.90 -18.10
C VAL A 81 -2.04 -4.40 -18.52
N ARG A 82 -1.62 -3.29 -17.91
CA ARG A 82 -0.28 -2.77 -18.08
C ARG A 82 0.45 -2.82 -16.74
N VAL A 83 1.47 -3.67 -16.65
CA VAL A 83 2.27 -3.80 -15.46
C VAL A 83 3.21 -2.59 -15.35
N LEU A 84 3.14 -1.90 -14.23
CA LEU A 84 3.97 -0.73 -13.93
C LEU A 84 5.23 -1.12 -13.18
N ARG A 85 5.10 -2.05 -12.25
CA ARG A 85 6.20 -2.55 -11.43
C ARG A 85 5.99 -4.02 -11.11
N ASP A 86 7.10 -4.72 -11.02
CA ASP A 86 7.16 -6.12 -10.68
C ASP A 86 8.30 -6.29 -9.67
N LEU A 87 7.96 -6.57 -8.42
CA LEU A 87 8.90 -6.58 -7.32
C LEU A 87 8.94 -7.95 -6.66
N ARG A 88 10.13 -8.36 -6.28
CA ARG A 88 10.34 -9.47 -5.37
C ARG A 88 11.09 -8.95 -4.16
N LEU A 89 10.47 -9.03 -3.00
CA LEU A 89 11.05 -8.59 -1.74
C LEU A 89 11.40 -9.82 -0.91
N SER A 90 12.60 -9.85 -0.39
CA SER A 90 12.96 -10.85 0.61
C SER A 90 12.31 -10.48 1.96
N ALA A 91 12.09 -11.47 2.81
CA ALA A 91 11.59 -11.21 4.15
C ALA A 91 12.50 -10.20 4.85
N GLY A 92 11.90 -9.17 5.42
CA GLY A 92 12.60 -8.04 6.04
C GLY A 92 12.85 -6.86 5.11
N GLN A 93 12.56 -6.97 3.83
CA GLN A 93 12.75 -5.88 2.87
C GLN A 93 11.47 -5.07 2.66
N ALA A 94 11.67 -3.80 2.33
CA ALA A 94 10.61 -2.89 1.95
C ALA A 94 11.00 -2.12 0.69
N SER A 95 10.01 -1.68 -0.07
CA SER A 95 10.23 -0.88 -1.26
C SER A 95 9.14 0.15 -1.43
N ASP A 96 9.55 1.35 -1.86
CA ASP A 96 8.64 2.41 -2.25
C ASP A 96 8.53 2.45 -3.75
N VAL A 97 7.30 2.50 -4.25
CA VAL A 97 7.00 2.67 -5.68
C VAL A 97 6.40 4.04 -5.86
N LEU A 98 7.10 4.88 -6.61
CA LEU A 98 6.77 6.29 -6.78
C LEU A 98 6.17 6.55 -8.16
N HIS A 99 5.55 7.72 -8.31
CA HIS A 99 5.02 8.19 -9.60
C HIS A 99 3.97 7.27 -10.20
N LEU A 100 3.10 6.74 -9.34
CA LEU A 100 2.00 5.89 -9.78
C LEU A 100 0.81 6.72 -10.24
N PRO A 101 0.08 6.28 -11.28
CA PRO A 101 -1.19 6.90 -11.64
C PRO A 101 -2.22 6.63 -10.53
N PRO A 102 -3.23 7.51 -10.36
CA PRO A 102 -4.16 7.41 -9.25
C PRO A 102 -5.07 6.17 -9.29
N ASP A 103 -5.16 5.52 -10.43
CA ASP A 103 -5.98 4.32 -10.62
C ASP A 103 -5.18 3.02 -10.59
N PHE A 104 -3.99 3.05 -10.00
CA PHE A 104 -3.18 1.84 -9.91
C PHE A 104 -3.82 0.80 -8.97
N HIS A 105 -3.52 -0.45 -9.27
CA HIS A 105 -3.87 -1.61 -8.47
C HIS A 105 -2.61 -2.41 -8.16
N TYR A 106 -2.71 -3.33 -7.21
CA TYR A 106 -1.59 -4.22 -6.92
C TYR A 106 -2.08 -5.62 -6.61
N CYS A 107 -1.18 -6.58 -6.83
CA CYS A 107 -1.31 -7.95 -6.36
C CYS A 107 -0.13 -8.25 -5.46
N LEU A 108 -0.37 -8.94 -4.36
CA LEU A 108 0.68 -9.37 -3.45
C LEU A 108 0.51 -10.83 -3.13
N SER A 109 1.58 -11.59 -3.20
CA SER A 109 1.59 -13.00 -2.87
C SER A 109 2.84 -13.37 -2.09
N HIS A 110 2.70 -14.31 -1.16
CA HIS A 110 3.80 -14.84 -0.37
C HIS A 110 4.34 -16.15 -0.95
N ASP A 111 3.71 -16.70 -1.96
CA ASP A 111 4.06 -18.01 -2.51
C ASP A 111 4.75 -17.95 -3.85
N ALA A 112 4.25 -17.14 -4.76
CA ALA A 112 4.76 -17.04 -6.11
C ALA A 112 4.32 -15.71 -6.73
N ARG A 113 4.93 -15.35 -7.85
CA ARG A 113 4.56 -14.15 -8.58
C ARG A 113 3.09 -14.20 -8.99
N PRO A 114 2.28 -13.24 -8.58
CA PRO A 114 0.87 -13.21 -8.94
C PRO A 114 0.66 -12.79 -10.40
N VAL A 115 -0.49 -13.14 -10.94
CA VAL A 115 -0.89 -12.80 -12.29
C VAL A 115 -2.02 -11.78 -12.24
N ALA A 116 -1.74 -10.56 -12.71
CA ALA A 116 -2.73 -9.50 -12.78
C ALA A 116 -3.69 -9.75 -13.97
N PRO A 117 -4.96 -9.36 -13.89
CA PRO A 117 -5.61 -8.66 -12.79
C PRO A 117 -6.33 -9.57 -11.79
N ALA A 118 -6.33 -10.90 -12.02
CA ALA A 118 -7.12 -11.85 -11.25
C ALA A 118 -6.76 -11.88 -9.77
N CYS A 119 -5.53 -11.48 -9.44
CA CYS A 119 -5.02 -11.44 -8.09
C CYS A 119 -5.23 -10.10 -7.39
N ALA A 120 -5.90 -9.14 -8.03
CA ALA A 120 -6.05 -7.82 -7.46
C ALA A 120 -6.78 -7.89 -6.12
N ASN A 121 -6.10 -7.44 -5.08
CA ASN A 121 -6.70 -7.30 -3.78
C ASN A 121 -7.49 -6.01 -3.72
N VAL A 122 -8.68 -6.16 -3.36
CA VAL A 122 -9.61 -5.04 -3.31
C VAL A 122 -9.61 -4.41 -1.93
#